data_03d3ecefc6297bdbcd8537b2d2b42e8f
#
_entry.id   03d3ecefc6297bdbcd8537b2d2b42e8f
#
_cell.length_a   1.000
_cell.length_b   1.000
_cell.length_c   1.000
_cell.angle_alpha   90.00
_cell.angle_beta   90.00
_cell.angle_gamma   90.00
#
_symmetry.space_group_name_H-M   'P 1'
#
loop_
_entity.id
_entity.type
_entity.pdbx_description
1 polymer ?
#
loop_
_entity_poly.entity_id
_entity_poly.type
_entity_poly.pdbx_seq_one_letter_code
_entity_poly.pdbx_strand_id
1 'polypeptide(L)'
;GVESGGIVEDLPVHTFPSDDGGVDIKCPTEIAISDRREAELAKNGLMPLLYRKNSDVAAFIGAQSLQKPAEYYDADATANANLSARLPYLFACCRFAHYLKCIVRDKIGSFKERDDVERWLNNWIMNYVDGDPANSTEAVKAMKPLAAAEVVVEEVEENPGYYTAKFFLRPHYQLEGLTVSLRLV
;
A
#
# COMPACT_ATOMS: atom_id res chain seq x y z
N GLY A 1 9.83 -4.90 -1.20
CA GLY A 1 8.77 -5.82 -1.49
C GLY A 1 7.84 -6.03 -0.33
N VAL A 2 6.82 -6.74 -0.60
CA VAL A 2 5.75 -7.02 0.37
C VAL A 2 6.13 -8.19 1.29
N GLU A 3 7.10 -9.00 0.88
CA GLU A 3 7.51 -10.22 1.58
C GLU A 3 8.05 -10.00 2.99
N SER A 4 8.76 -8.90 3.21
CA SER A 4 9.32 -8.57 4.54
C SER A 4 8.55 -7.47 5.28
N GLY A 5 7.53 -6.85 4.68
CA GLY A 5 6.63 -5.91 5.35
C GLY A 5 7.29 -4.74 6.09
N GLY A 6 8.46 -4.29 5.66
CA GLY A 6 9.21 -3.23 6.36
C GLY A 6 10.09 -3.74 7.51
N ILE A 7 10.32 -5.04 7.58
CA ILE A 7 11.23 -5.68 8.54
C ILE A 7 12.67 -5.51 8.05
N VAL A 8 13.57 -5.23 9.00
CA VAL A 8 15.03 -5.16 8.83
C VAL A 8 15.64 -6.25 9.72
N GLU A 9 16.20 -7.27 9.10
CA GLU A 9 16.79 -8.43 9.77
C GLU A 9 18.32 -8.35 9.84
N ASP A 10 18.93 -9.26 10.58
CA ASP A 10 20.39 -9.41 10.71
C ASP A 10 21.10 -8.14 11.22
N LEU A 11 20.46 -7.41 12.14
CA LEU A 11 21.08 -6.23 12.74
C LEU A 11 22.14 -6.63 13.77
N PRO A 12 23.27 -5.90 13.84
CA PRO A 12 24.28 -6.17 14.85
C PRO A 12 23.72 -5.91 16.25
N VAL A 13 23.72 -6.93 17.08
CA VAL A 13 23.26 -6.86 18.46
C VAL A 13 24.41 -7.12 19.43
N HIS A 14 24.35 -6.49 20.61
CA HIS A 14 25.22 -6.76 21.73
C HIS A 14 24.48 -7.60 22.77
N THR A 15 25.09 -8.68 23.21
CA THR A 15 24.56 -9.55 24.26
C THR A 15 25.34 -9.37 25.56
N PHE A 16 24.66 -9.43 26.69
CA PHE A 16 25.26 -9.34 28.01
C PHE A 16 24.59 -10.30 29.00
N PRO A 17 25.29 -10.76 30.05
CA PRO A 17 24.69 -11.63 31.04
C PRO A 17 23.57 -10.91 31.79
N SER A 18 22.43 -11.62 31.95
CA SER A 18 21.34 -11.15 32.83
C SER A 18 21.56 -11.59 34.27
N ASP A 19 20.98 -10.84 35.21
CA ASP A 19 21.04 -11.15 36.64
C ASP A 19 20.38 -12.49 36.98
N ASP A 20 19.48 -12.96 36.16
CA ASP A 20 18.78 -14.25 36.29
C ASP A 20 19.57 -15.43 35.70
N GLY A 21 20.81 -15.24 35.29
CA GLY A 21 21.66 -16.27 34.69
C GLY A 21 21.37 -16.55 33.20
N GLY A 22 20.54 -15.75 32.56
CA GLY A 22 20.27 -15.77 31.12
C GLY A 22 21.19 -14.82 30.33
N VAL A 23 20.86 -14.61 29.08
CA VAL A 23 21.51 -13.64 28.20
C VAL A 23 20.46 -12.67 27.70
N ASP A 24 20.71 -11.39 27.98
CA ASP A 24 19.89 -10.30 27.45
C ASP A 24 20.52 -9.72 26.18
N ILE A 25 19.67 -9.28 25.27
CA ILE A 25 20.06 -8.66 24.02
C ILE A 25 19.76 -7.17 24.10
N LYS A 26 20.79 -6.36 23.88
CA LYS A 26 20.61 -4.92 23.76
C LYS A 26 19.81 -4.61 22.50
N CYS A 27 18.89 -3.65 22.62
CA CYS A 27 18.14 -3.09 21.50
C CYS A 27 19.08 -2.73 20.33
N PRO A 28 18.82 -3.25 19.11
CA PRO A 28 19.66 -2.94 17.94
C PRO A 28 19.46 -1.51 17.43
N THR A 29 18.37 -0.84 17.81
CA THR A 29 18.11 0.56 17.51
C THR A 29 18.71 1.48 18.60
N GLU A 30 18.97 2.74 18.27
CA GLU A 30 19.57 3.70 19.20
C GLU A 30 18.71 3.90 20.45
N ILE A 31 17.38 3.93 20.28
CA ILE A 31 16.41 4.03 21.38
C ILE A 31 15.28 3.02 21.19
N ALA A 32 14.66 2.62 22.30
CA ALA A 32 13.45 1.82 22.30
C ALA A 32 12.22 2.72 22.18
N ILE A 33 11.42 2.50 21.15
CA ILE A 33 10.15 3.22 20.92
C ILE A 33 9.01 2.24 21.15
N SER A 34 8.03 2.60 21.98
CA SER A 34 6.82 1.81 22.20
C SER A 34 5.80 2.07 21.09
N ASP A 35 4.86 1.11 20.88
CA ASP A 35 3.80 1.21 19.88
C ASP A 35 2.96 2.48 20.03
N ARG A 36 2.68 2.90 21.27
CA ARG A 36 1.99 4.15 21.55
C ARG A 36 2.75 5.37 21.03
N ARG A 37 4.06 5.38 21.27
CA ARG A 37 4.93 6.48 20.83
C ARG A 37 5.10 6.46 19.30
N GLU A 38 5.13 5.27 18.70
CA GLU A 38 5.11 5.11 17.25
C GLU A 38 3.88 5.77 16.63
N ALA A 39 2.68 5.46 17.16
CA ALA A 39 1.44 6.04 16.67
C ALA A 39 1.39 7.57 16.80
N GLU A 40 1.95 8.14 17.87
CA GLU A 40 2.09 9.59 18.03
C GLU A 40 3.04 10.21 16.99
N LEU A 41 4.16 9.55 16.72
CA LEU A 41 5.14 10.00 15.72
C LEU A 41 4.57 9.90 14.30
N ALA A 42 3.89 8.81 13.97
CA ALA A 42 3.26 8.59 12.68
C ALA A 42 2.19 9.67 12.37
N LYS A 43 1.37 10.06 13.35
CA LYS A 43 0.42 11.18 13.22
C LYS A 43 1.09 12.51 12.89
N ASN A 44 2.34 12.69 13.29
CA ASN A 44 3.12 13.89 13.01
C ASN A 44 4.01 13.77 11.76
N GLY A 45 3.79 12.75 10.93
CA GLY A 45 4.50 12.55 9.68
C GLY A 45 5.91 11.98 9.84
N LEU A 46 6.21 11.38 10.97
CA LEU A 46 7.49 10.71 11.23
C LEU A 46 7.36 9.21 11.03
N MET A 47 8.45 8.58 10.64
CA MET A 47 8.52 7.14 10.38
C MET A 47 9.59 6.52 11.30
N PRO A 48 9.21 6.10 12.53
CA PRO A 48 10.15 5.53 13.47
C PRO A 48 10.50 4.09 13.13
N LEU A 49 11.74 3.70 13.40
CA LEU A 49 12.20 2.33 13.35
C LEU A 49 12.07 1.71 14.75
N LEU A 50 11.25 0.69 14.88
CA LEU A 50 11.04 -0.04 16.12
C LEU A 50 11.85 -1.33 16.12
N TYR A 51 12.35 -1.73 17.28
CA TYR A 51 12.96 -3.05 17.43
C TYR A 51 11.98 -4.07 18.00
N ARG A 52 12.19 -5.33 17.67
CA ARG A 52 11.46 -6.44 18.28
C ARG A 52 12.24 -6.93 19.49
N LYS A 53 11.58 -6.94 20.67
CA LYS A 53 12.21 -7.35 21.93
C LYS A 53 12.89 -8.72 21.82
N ASN A 54 14.10 -8.82 22.36
CA ASN A 54 14.94 -10.03 22.36
C ASN A 54 15.18 -10.61 20.95
N SER A 55 15.41 -9.74 19.97
CA SER A 55 15.76 -10.15 18.62
C SER A 55 16.72 -9.14 17.97
N ASP A 56 17.32 -9.53 16.88
CA ASP A 56 18.16 -8.73 16.01
C ASP A 56 17.33 -8.02 14.90
N VAL A 57 16.03 -7.98 15.08
CA VAL A 57 15.07 -7.49 14.09
C VAL A 57 14.54 -6.12 14.50
N ALA A 58 14.52 -5.20 13.54
CA ALA A 58 13.78 -3.95 13.63
C ALA A 58 12.71 -3.87 12.54
N ALA A 59 11.69 -3.04 12.71
CA ALA A 59 10.61 -2.91 11.76
C ALA A 59 10.09 -1.48 11.65
N PHE A 60 9.71 -1.10 10.45
CA PHE A 60 8.84 0.04 10.19
C PHE A 60 7.39 -0.45 10.16
N ILE A 61 6.59 -0.11 11.17
CA ILE A 61 5.17 -0.51 11.24
C ILE A 61 4.36 0.22 10.18
N GLY A 62 4.68 1.50 9.95
CA GLY A 62 4.07 2.32 8.91
C GLY A 62 5.07 3.20 8.20
N ALA A 63 4.70 3.70 7.04
CA ALA A 63 5.51 4.66 6.31
C ALA A 63 4.63 5.86 5.95
N GLN A 64 4.60 6.83 6.85
CA GLN A 64 3.86 8.07 6.68
C GLN A 64 4.67 9.05 5.83
N SER A 65 4.01 9.77 4.91
CA SER A 65 4.63 10.90 4.22
C SER A 65 4.61 12.16 5.11
N LEU A 66 5.33 13.19 4.70
CA LEU A 66 5.27 14.52 5.34
C LEU A 66 4.00 15.31 5.00
N GLN A 67 3.13 14.76 4.16
CA GLN A 67 1.84 15.37 3.85
C GLN A 67 0.95 15.33 5.10
N LYS A 68 0.48 16.49 5.54
CA LYS A 68 -0.53 16.57 6.58
C LYS A 68 -1.90 16.26 5.97
N PRO A 69 -2.57 15.16 6.38
CA PRO A 69 -3.91 14.85 5.90
C PRO A 69 -4.91 15.94 6.27
N ALA A 70 -5.88 16.19 5.40
CA ALA A 70 -6.99 17.07 5.72
C ALA A 70 -7.95 16.38 6.70
N GLU A 71 -8.47 17.13 7.64
CA GLU A 71 -9.51 16.67 8.58
C GLU A 71 -10.88 17.12 8.06
N TYR A 72 -11.82 16.20 8.03
CA TYR A 72 -13.19 16.43 7.58
C TYR A 72 -14.16 16.16 8.72
N TYR A 73 -15.37 16.71 8.63
CA TYR A 73 -16.46 16.37 9.57
C TYR A 73 -16.89 14.91 9.47
N ASP A 74 -16.76 14.33 8.31
CA ASP A 74 -16.98 12.90 8.04
C ASP A 74 -15.74 12.08 8.42
N ALA A 75 -15.94 11.07 9.28
CA ALA A 75 -14.88 10.18 9.74
C ALA A 75 -14.28 9.36 8.58
N ASP A 76 -15.10 8.91 7.63
CA ASP A 76 -14.65 8.11 6.48
C ASP A 76 -13.81 8.97 5.51
N ALA A 77 -14.21 10.23 5.30
CA ALA A 77 -13.42 11.16 4.50
C ALA A 77 -12.07 11.49 5.15
N THR A 78 -12.03 11.62 6.47
CA THR A 78 -10.79 11.82 7.22
C THR A 78 -9.88 10.59 7.16
N ALA A 79 -10.44 9.41 7.30
CA ALA A 79 -9.71 8.15 7.14
C ALA A 79 -9.11 8.02 5.72
N ASN A 80 -9.86 8.37 4.69
CA ASN A 80 -9.38 8.47 3.29
C ASN A 80 -8.19 9.40 3.13
N ALA A 81 -8.28 10.59 3.72
CA ALA A 81 -7.18 11.56 3.68
C ALA A 81 -5.92 11.02 4.37
N ASN A 82 -6.07 10.35 5.50
CA ASN A 82 -4.96 9.70 6.22
C ASN A 82 -4.28 8.61 5.39
N LEU A 83 -5.05 7.78 4.66
CA LEU A 83 -4.47 6.76 3.78
C LEU A 83 -3.73 7.36 2.59
N SER A 84 -4.26 8.42 2.01
CA SER A 84 -3.61 9.10 0.89
C SER A 84 -2.24 9.68 1.24
N ALA A 85 -1.95 9.84 2.53
CA ALA A 85 -0.66 10.29 3.05
C ALA A 85 0.33 9.14 3.32
N ARG A 86 -0.07 7.86 3.19
CA ARG A 86 0.80 6.69 3.42
C ARG A 86 1.56 6.31 2.16
N LEU A 87 2.88 6.27 2.27
CA LEU A 87 3.78 6.00 1.12
C LEU A 87 3.57 4.63 0.47
N PRO A 88 3.47 3.49 1.19
CA PRO A 88 3.30 2.19 0.56
C PRO A 88 2.05 2.10 -0.29
N TYR A 89 0.98 2.73 0.20
CA TYR A 89 -0.29 2.81 -0.51
C TYR A 89 -0.17 3.63 -1.81
N LEU A 90 0.42 4.82 -1.71
CA LEU A 90 0.67 5.69 -2.87
C LEU A 90 1.53 4.98 -3.91
N PHE A 91 2.61 4.32 -3.49
CA PHE A 91 3.51 3.64 -4.41
C PHE A 91 2.83 2.47 -5.12
N ALA A 92 2.02 1.68 -4.42
CA ALA A 92 1.25 0.61 -5.04
C ALA A 92 0.28 1.15 -6.08
N CYS A 93 -0.53 2.14 -5.72
CA CYS A 93 -1.50 2.76 -6.63
C CYS A 93 -0.83 3.44 -7.84
N CYS A 94 0.24 4.20 -7.61
CA CYS A 94 0.99 4.86 -8.68
C CYS A 94 1.63 3.86 -9.63
N ARG A 95 2.12 2.73 -9.14
CA ARG A 95 2.72 1.69 -9.97
C ARG A 95 1.69 1.05 -10.88
N PHE A 96 0.52 0.68 -10.37
CA PHE A 96 -0.58 0.18 -11.21
C PHE A 96 -1.05 1.20 -12.21
N ALA A 97 -1.25 2.45 -11.80
CA ALA A 97 -1.63 3.54 -12.70
C ALA A 97 -0.61 3.73 -13.83
N HIS A 98 0.68 3.66 -13.52
CA HIS A 98 1.74 3.76 -14.52
C HIS A 98 1.69 2.61 -15.53
N TYR A 99 1.59 1.36 -15.07
CA TYR A 99 1.48 0.20 -15.96
C TYR A 99 0.22 0.27 -16.84
N LEU A 100 -0.93 0.59 -16.26
CA LEU A 100 -2.17 0.73 -17.00
C LEU A 100 -2.06 1.83 -18.09
N LYS A 101 -1.41 2.94 -17.74
CA LYS A 101 -1.13 4.03 -18.69
C LYS A 101 -0.27 3.57 -19.88
N CYS A 102 0.80 2.83 -19.61
CA CYS A 102 1.68 2.26 -20.65
C CYS A 102 0.92 1.26 -21.52
N ILE A 103 0.17 0.36 -20.91
CA ILE A 103 -0.61 -0.68 -21.58
C ILE A 103 -1.66 -0.05 -22.51
N VAL A 104 -2.42 0.94 -22.02
CA VAL A 104 -3.41 1.65 -22.84
C VAL A 104 -2.73 2.36 -24.02
N ARG A 105 -1.64 3.07 -23.75
CA ARG A 105 -0.87 3.76 -24.82
C ARG A 105 -0.40 2.80 -25.91
N ASP A 106 0.12 1.63 -25.53
CA ASP A 106 0.65 0.65 -26.47
C ASP A 106 -0.45 -0.04 -27.30
N LYS A 107 -1.69 0.09 -26.86
CA LYS A 107 -2.88 -0.48 -27.49
C LYS A 107 -3.79 0.53 -28.19
N ILE A 108 -3.44 1.82 -28.18
CA ILE A 108 -4.17 2.86 -28.92
C ILE A 108 -4.28 2.45 -30.40
N GLY A 109 -5.53 2.48 -30.92
CA GLY A 109 -5.85 2.08 -32.28
C GLY A 109 -6.09 0.57 -32.51
N SER A 110 -5.86 -0.28 -31.49
CA SER A 110 -6.12 -1.73 -31.60
C SER A 110 -7.54 -2.12 -31.19
N PHE A 111 -8.20 -1.31 -30.39
CA PHE A 111 -9.56 -1.55 -29.92
C PHE A 111 -10.58 -0.83 -30.82
N LYS A 112 -11.66 -1.52 -31.12
CA LYS A 112 -12.74 -0.98 -31.94
C LYS A 112 -13.87 -0.39 -31.11
N GLU A 113 -14.07 -0.91 -29.87
CA GLU A 113 -15.18 -0.55 -29.00
C GLU A 113 -14.72 -0.33 -27.56
N ARG A 114 -15.44 0.52 -26.83
CA ARG A 114 -15.25 0.82 -25.42
C ARG A 114 -15.23 -0.44 -24.56
N ASP A 115 -16.19 -1.33 -24.76
CA ASP A 115 -16.39 -2.54 -23.95
C ASP A 115 -15.23 -3.54 -24.11
N ASP A 116 -14.54 -3.53 -25.25
CA ASP A 116 -13.35 -4.34 -25.45
C ASP A 116 -12.16 -3.84 -24.63
N VAL A 117 -12.01 -2.52 -24.56
CA VAL A 117 -10.96 -1.87 -23.70
C VAL A 117 -11.21 -2.17 -22.23
N GLU A 118 -12.44 -1.97 -21.77
CA GLU A 118 -12.83 -2.20 -20.37
C GLU A 118 -12.61 -3.66 -19.98
N ARG A 119 -13.09 -4.60 -20.76
CA ARG A 119 -12.95 -6.04 -20.51
C ARG A 119 -11.46 -6.45 -20.48
N TRP A 120 -10.68 -5.93 -21.39
CA TRP A 120 -9.27 -6.25 -21.48
C TRP A 120 -8.47 -5.71 -20.29
N LEU A 121 -8.72 -4.47 -19.88
CA LEU A 121 -8.09 -3.85 -18.70
C LEU A 121 -8.50 -4.58 -17.41
N ASN A 122 -9.79 -4.93 -17.25
CA ASN A 122 -10.26 -5.71 -16.11
C ASN A 122 -9.59 -7.10 -16.08
N ASN A 123 -9.50 -7.81 -17.20
CA ASN A 123 -8.82 -9.10 -17.25
C ASN A 123 -7.34 -9.00 -16.88
N TRP A 124 -6.68 -7.92 -17.27
CA TRP A 124 -5.28 -7.71 -16.89
C TRP A 124 -5.12 -7.45 -15.40
N ILE A 125 -5.91 -6.55 -14.81
CA ILE A 125 -5.77 -6.19 -13.40
C ILE A 125 -6.18 -7.32 -12.45
N MET A 126 -7.12 -8.15 -12.85
CA MET A 126 -7.59 -9.31 -12.08
C MET A 126 -6.47 -10.35 -11.84
N ASN A 127 -5.40 -10.36 -12.63
CA ASN A 127 -4.23 -11.21 -12.35
C ASN A 127 -3.52 -10.85 -11.04
N TYR A 128 -3.69 -9.62 -10.56
CA TYR A 128 -3.09 -9.07 -9.33
C TYR A 128 -4.08 -9.00 -8.17
N VAL A 129 -5.33 -9.42 -8.39
CA VAL A 129 -6.37 -9.45 -7.35
C VAL A 129 -6.38 -10.81 -6.69
N ASP A 130 -6.45 -10.81 -5.36
CA ASP A 130 -6.62 -12.02 -4.56
C ASP A 130 -8.09 -12.43 -4.53
N GLY A 131 -8.36 -13.71 -4.79
CA GLY A 131 -9.71 -14.25 -4.79
C GLY A 131 -10.31 -14.47 -3.39
N ASP A 132 -9.46 -14.57 -2.36
CA ASP A 132 -9.89 -14.74 -0.96
C ASP A 132 -9.00 -13.93 0.00
N PRO A 133 -9.12 -12.59 0.01
CA PRO A 133 -8.25 -11.72 0.79
C PRO A 133 -8.25 -11.97 2.29
N ALA A 134 -9.34 -12.56 2.81
CA ALA A 134 -9.49 -12.82 4.26
C ALA A 134 -8.64 -13.99 4.74
N ASN A 135 -8.48 -15.04 3.92
CA ASN A 135 -7.82 -16.29 4.30
C ASN A 135 -6.46 -16.50 3.62
N SER A 136 -6.06 -15.62 2.72
CA SER A 136 -4.81 -15.74 1.98
C SER A 136 -3.58 -15.56 2.87
N THR A 137 -2.55 -16.38 2.59
CA THR A 137 -1.24 -16.27 3.25
C THR A 137 -0.49 -15.02 2.77
N GLU A 138 0.50 -14.58 3.57
CA GLU A 138 1.35 -13.43 3.21
C GLU A 138 2.07 -13.62 1.86
N ALA A 139 2.49 -14.84 1.53
CA ALA A 139 3.11 -15.17 0.25
C ALA A 139 2.14 -14.95 -0.93
N VAL A 140 0.86 -15.29 -0.78
CA VAL A 140 -0.18 -15.05 -1.79
C VAL A 140 -0.46 -13.56 -1.93
N LYS A 141 -0.55 -12.84 -0.81
CA LYS A 141 -0.74 -11.38 -0.80
C LYS A 141 0.44 -10.63 -1.43
N ALA A 142 1.67 -11.15 -1.29
CA ALA A 142 2.85 -10.61 -1.95
C ALA A 142 2.79 -10.74 -3.48
N MET A 143 2.27 -11.87 -3.99
CA MET A 143 2.09 -12.09 -5.43
C MET A 143 0.86 -11.37 -5.99
N LYS A 144 -0.21 -11.28 -5.19
CA LYS A 144 -1.48 -10.63 -5.54
C LYS A 144 -1.75 -9.46 -4.60
N PRO A 145 -1.15 -8.29 -4.84
CA PRO A 145 -1.14 -7.19 -3.89
C PRO A 145 -2.48 -6.45 -3.74
N LEU A 146 -3.47 -6.78 -4.56
CA LEU A 146 -4.79 -6.14 -4.51
C LEU A 146 -5.83 -7.06 -3.88
N ALA A 147 -6.56 -6.54 -2.91
CA ALA A 147 -7.74 -7.19 -2.33
C ALA A 147 -8.98 -7.03 -3.23
N ALA A 148 -9.05 -5.94 -4.00
CA ALA A 148 -10.08 -5.70 -5.01
C ALA A 148 -9.56 -4.72 -6.05
N ALA A 149 -10.06 -4.83 -7.29
CA ALA A 149 -9.84 -3.85 -8.33
C ALA A 149 -11.00 -3.87 -9.33
N GLU A 150 -11.27 -2.71 -9.91
CA GLU A 150 -12.26 -2.54 -10.96
C GLU A 150 -11.80 -1.46 -11.92
N VAL A 151 -12.06 -1.64 -13.19
CA VAL A 151 -11.81 -0.65 -14.23
C VAL A 151 -13.12 -0.35 -14.94
N VAL A 152 -13.48 0.93 -14.98
CA VAL A 152 -14.64 1.43 -15.70
C VAL A 152 -14.18 2.38 -16.80
N VAL A 153 -14.62 2.16 -18.03
CA VAL A 153 -14.27 3.01 -19.17
C VAL A 153 -15.51 3.78 -19.61
N GLU A 154 -15.38 5.11 -19.66
CA GLU A 154 -16.44 6.02 -20.08
C GLU A 154 -16.01 6.76 -21.34
N GLU A 155 -16.91 6.97 -22.27
CA GLU A 155 -16.69 7.83 -23.42
C GLU A 155 -16.84 9.30 -23.02
N VAL A 156 -16.00 10.17 -23.55
CA VAL A 156 -16.07 11.60 -23.29
C VAL A 156 -17.10 12.22 -24.24
N GLU A 157 -18.24 12.64 -23.71
CA GLU A 157 -19.38 13.16 -24.49
C GLU A 157 -19.00 14.33 -25.43
N GLU A 158 -18.05 15.16 -25.03
CA GLU A 158 -17.60 16.33 -25.80
C GLU A 158 -16.64 15.97 -26.95
N ASN A 159 -16.04 14.80 -26.93
CA ASN A 159 -15.06 14.35 -27.94
C ASN A 159 -15.26 12.87 -28.28
N PRO A 160 -16.10 12.57 -29.27
CA PRO A 160 -16.33 11.17 -29.69
C PRO A 160 -15.04 10.45 -30.07
N GLY A 161 -14.87 9.23 -29.55
CA GLY A 161 -13.66 8.43 -29.73
C GLY A 161 -12.57 8.66 -28.68
N TYR A 162 -12.78 9.57 -27.72
CA TYR A 162 -11.94 9.71 -26.54
C TYR A 162 -12.56 8.98 -25.35
N TYR A 163 -11.74 8.20 -24.65
CA TYR A 163 -12.18 7.40 -23.52
C TYR A 163 -11.44 7.82 -22.25
N THR A 164 -12.16 7.87 -21.13
CA THR A 164 -11.63 8.05 -19.79
C THR A 164 -11.75 6.75 -19.02
N ALA A 165 -10.65 6.22 -18.51
CA ALA A 165 -10.65 5.04 -17.67
C ALA A 165 -10.53 5.44 -16.18
N LYS A 166 -11.46 4.96 -15.36
CA LYS A 166 -11.45 5.09 -13.89
C LYS A 166 -11.00 3.76 -13.31
N PHE A 167 -10.02 3.81 -12.41
CA PHE A 167 -9.48 2.63 -11.76
C PHE A 167 -9.80 2.69 -10.28
N PHE A 168 -10.46 1.65 -9.77
CA PHE A 168 -10.71 1.45 -8.35
C PHE A 168 -9.75 0.37 -7.86
N LEU A 169 -8.82 0.74 -6.99
CA LEU A 169 -7.77 -0.14 -6.48
C LEU A 169 -7.83 -0.20 -4.97
N ARG A 170 -7.85 -1.40 -4.41
CA ARG A 170 -7.80 -1.64 -2.97
C ARG A 170 -6.67 -2.63 -2.64
N PRO A 171 -5.50 -2.17 -2.20
CA PRO A 171 -4.42 -3.02 -1.72
C PRO A 171 -4.77 -3.77 -0.43
N HIS A 172 -4.07 -4.89 -0.14
CA HIS A 172 -4.32 -5.70 1.05
C HIS A 172 -4.04 -5.01 2.38
N TYR A 173 -3.03 -4.16 2.43
CA TYR A 173 -2.54 -3.56 3.67
C TYR A 173 -3.31 -2.30 4.08
N GLN A 174 -4.62 -2.37 3.97
CA GLN A 174 -5.53 -1.35 4.48
C GLN A 174 -6.13 -1.83 5.78
N LEU A 175 -5.74 -1.21 6.89
CA LEU A 175 -6.42 -1.36 8.18
C LEU A 175 -7.80 -0.70 8.16
N GLU A 176 -8.05 0.17 7.20
CA GLU A 176 -9.30 0.91 7.01
C GLU A 176 -9.75 0.69 5.56
N GLY A 177 -11.00 0.24 5.37
CA GLY A 177 -11.53 -0.15 4.05
C GLY A 177 -11.79 1.03 3.14
N LEU A 178 -10.78 1.46 2.40
CA LEU A 178 -10.83 2.62 1.52
C LEU A 178 -10.68 2.26 0.05
N THR A 179 -11.52 2.84 -0.75
CA THR A 179 -11.50 2.72 -2.21
C THR A 179 -10.84 3.98 -2.79
N VAL A 180 -9.75 3.82 -3.52
CA VAL A 180 -9.14 4.91 -4.28
C VAL A 180 -9.56 4.84 -5.72
N SER A 181 -10.17 5.90 -6.21
CA SER A 181 -10.40 6.08 -7.63
C SER A 181 -9.29 6.94 -8.23
N LEU A 182 -8.56 6.40 -9.19
CA LEU A 182 -7.60 7.14 -10.01
C LEU A 182 -8.26 7.48 -11.34
N ARG A 183 -8.35 8.78 -11.64
CA ARG A 183 -8.78 9.25 -12.95
C ARG A 183 -7.53 9.44 -13.81
N LEU A 184 -7.39 8.63 -14.86
CA LEU A 184 -6.41 8.84 -15.91
C LEU A 184 -7.09 9.66 -17.01
N VAL A 185 -6.53 10.81 -17.34
CA VAL A 185 -6.93 11.67 -18.45
C VAL A 185 -5.89 11.57 -19.55
#